data_8e991e6a569582e803f7068060a450cd
#
_entry.id   8e991e6a569582e803f7068060a450cd
#
_cell.length_a   1.000
_cell.length_b   1.000
_cell.length_c   1.000
_cell.angle_alpha   90.00
_cell.angle_beta   90.00
_cell.angle_gamma   90.00
#
_symmetry.space_group_name_H-M   'P 1'
#
loop_
_entity.id
_entity.type
_entity.pdbx_description
1 polymer ?
#
loop_
_entity_poly.entity_id
_entity_poly.type
_entity_poly.pdbx_seq_one_letter_code
_entity_poly.pdbx_strand_id
1 'polypeptide(L)'
;MLAAFLGLLVLAWHIASYGGRSFDAPVDAAVVLGAAVWGDKPSPVYRERIREAINRYRNKQVKYLVFTGGTPKANYLSEGEVGRAFAIRHGVPPEAILMETTSRTTWQNLVNAKTLLETLGANRVLVISDPLHLRRAVAMAKDLDLDALPGPTASSRFQSLPKQARFLWNEVWRYLHYLVLGHRFR
;
A
#
# COMPACT_ATOMS: atom_id res chain seq x y z
N MET A 1 10.10 32.45 -3.99
CA MET A 1 9.91 31.88 -2.63
C MET A 1 8.43 31.59 -2.35
N LEU A 2 7.52 32.60 -2.40
CA LEU A 2 6.09 32.43 -2.08
C LEU A 2 5.40 31.39 -2.99
N ALA A 3 5.62 31.41 -4.30
CA ALA A 3 5.04 30.47 -5.24
C ALA A 3 5.43 29.00 -4.96
N ALA A 4 6.70 28.75 -4.62
CA ALA A 4 7.18 27.41 -4.26
C ALA A 4 6.53 26.91 -2.95
N PHE A 5 6.37 27.79 -1.96
CA PHE A 5 5.71 27.47 -0.71
C PHE A 5 4.22 27.13 -0.93
N LEU A 6 3.52 27.94 -1.72
CA LEU A 6 2.13 27.67 -2.10
C LEU A 6 1.99 26.34 -2.86
N GLY A 7 2.93 26.02 -3.76
CA GLY A 7 2.96 24.74 -4.46
C GLY A 7 3.08 23.55 -3.50
N LEU A 8 3.91 23.64 -2.46
CA LEU A 8 4.04 22.59 -1.44
C LEU A 8 2.76 22.44 -0.61
N LEU A 9 2.07 23.52 -0.27
CA LEU A 9 0.79 23.46 0.44
C LEU A 9 -0.31 22.81 -0.41
N VAL A 10 -0.39 23.16 -1.70
CA VAL A 10 -1.32 22.53 -2.65
C VAL A 10 -1.03 21.02 -2.77
N LEU A 11 0.25 20.65 -2.86
CA LEU A 11 0.65 19.23 -2.91
C LEU A 11 0.27 18.49 -1.62
N ALA A 12 0.52 19.10 -0.46
CA ALA A 12 0.14 18.53 0.84
C ALA A 12 -1.38 18.32 0.94
N TRP A 13 -2.16 19.32 0.56
CA TRP A 13 -3.62 19.20 0.49
C TRP A 13 -4.07 18.11 -0.46
N HIS A 14 -3.45 18.01 -1.64
CA HIS A 14 -3.77 16.99 -2.64
C HIS A 14 -3.48 15.57 -2.13
N ILE A 15 -2.38 15.37 -1.39
CA ILE A 15 -2.06 14.09 -0.75
C ILE A 15 -3.10 13.75 0.33
N ALA A 16 -3.41 14.72 1.20
CA ALA A 16 -4.34 14.50 2.32
C ALA A 16 -5.77 14.21 1.84
N SER A 17 -6.26 14.98 0.86
CA SER A 17 -7.60 14.79 0.28
C SER A 17 -7.75 13.49 -0.51
N TYR A 18 -6.65 13.01 -1.12
CA TYR A 18 -6.66 11.75 -1.87
C TYR A 18 -6.83 10.54 -0.95
N GLY A 19 -6.25 10.59 0.24
CA GLY A 19 -6.29 9.51 1.23
C GLY A 19 -7.69 9.21 1.79
N GLY A 20 -8.64 10.13 1.65
CA GLY A 20 -10.04 9.92 2.04
C GLY A 20 -10.91 9.22 0.98
N ARG A 21 -10.36 8.97 -0.21
CA ARG A 21 -11.11 8.32 -1.30
C ARG A 21 -11.19 6.83 -1.06
N SER A 22 -12.40 6.28 -1.04
CA SER A 22 -12.66 4.84 -1.00
C SER A 22 -13.47 4.44 -2.23
N PHE A 23 -13.26 3.22 -2.69
CA PHE A 23 -14.00 2.63 -3.79
C PHE A 23 -14.63 1.33 -3.32
N ASP A 24 -15.93 1.18 -3.58
CA ASP A 24 -16.71 0.01 -3.17
C ASP A 24 -17.05 -0.92 -4.34
N ALA A 25 -16.74 -0.51 -5.58
CA ALA A 25 -16.93 -1.37 -6.74
C ALA A 25 -15.96 -2.58 -6.68
N PRO A 26 -16.43 -3.78 -7.09
CA PRO A 26 -15.57 -4.95 -7.16
C PRO A 26 -14.37 -4.74 -8.09
N VAL A 27 -13.20 -5.22 -7.63
CA VAL A 27 -11.95 -5.26 -8.39
C VAL A 27 -11.32 -6.65 -8.31
N ASP A 28 -10.26 -6.91 -9.07
CA ASP A 28 -9.66 -8.24 -9.12
C ASP A 28 -8.92 -8.59 -7.83
N ALA A 29 -8.10 -7.67 -7.32
CA ALA A 29 -7.25 -7.93 -6.16
C ALA A 29 -7.03 -6.72 -5.27
N ALA A 30 -6.65 -6.98 -4.01
CA ALA A 30 -6.09 -6.00 -3.10
C ALA A 30 -4.58 -6.22 -2.97
N VAL A 31 -3.78 -5.23 -3.39
CA VAL A 31 -2.34 -5.19 -3.18
C VAL A 31 -2.05 -4.51 -1.84
N VAL A 32 -1.58 -5.28 -0.88
CA VAL A 32 -1.31 -4.81 0.50
C VAL A 32 0.16 -4.47 0.63
N LEU A 33 0.46 -3.19 0.72
CA LEU A 33 1.84 -2.73 0.89
C LEU A 33 2.36 -3.04 2.29
N GLY A 34 3.58 -3.58 2.37
CA GLY A 34 4.26 -3.83 3.63
C GLY A 34 4.44 -2.57 4.50
N ALA A 35 4.53 -2.75 5.82
CA ALA A 35 4.71 -1.67 6.79
C ALA A 35 5.35 -2.14 8.11
N ALA A 36 6.40 -2.89 8.00
CA ALA A 36 7.19 -3.48 9.07
C ALA A 36 6.54 -4.67 9.80
N VAL A 37 7.40 -5.58 10.22
CA VAL A 37 7.07 -6.74 11.04
C VAL A 37 7.96 -6.80 12.28
N TRP A 38 7.46 -7.44 13.34
CA TRP A 38 8.17 -7.68 14.60
C TRP A 38 8.28 -9.20 14.83
N GLY A 39 9.33 -9.80 14.25
CA GLY A 39 9.47 -11.24 14.18
C GLY A 39 8.43 -11.86 13.24
N ASP A 40 7.50 -12.61 13.81
CA ASP A 40 6.39 -13.29 13.13
C ASP A 40 5.05 -12.51 13.18
N LYS A 41 5.06 -11.29 13.71
CA LYS A 41 3.85 -10.48 13.93
C LYS A 41 3.88 -9.20 13.10
N PRO A 42 2.74 -8.77 12.53
CA PRO A 42 2.68 -7.49 11.86
C PRO A 42 2.79 -6.34 12.87
N SER A 43 3.49 -5.27 12.50
CA SER A 43 3.42 -4.01 13.23
C SER A 43 1.97 -3.51 13.35
N PRO A 44 1.63 -2.61 14.29
CA PRO A 44 0.29 -2.06 14.38
C PRO A 44 -0.22 -1.43 13.09
N VAL A 45 0.67 -0.75 12.35
CA VAL A 45 0.34 -0.15 11.04
C VAL A 45 0.04 -1.24 10.01
N TYR A 46 0.92 -2.24 9.90
CA TYR A 46 0.74 -3.32 8.93
C TYR A 46 -0.52 -4.15 9.23
N ARG A 47 -0.83 -4.37 10.50
CA ARG A 47 -2.04 -5.08 10.93
C ARG A 47 -3.32 -4.41 10.42
N GLU A 48 -3.39 -3.08 10.45
CA GLU A 48 -4.55 -2.36 9.93
C GLU A 48 -4.69 -2.52 8.41
N ARG A 49 -3.58 -2.52 7.66
CA ARG A 49 -3.60 -2.80 6.22
C ARG A 49 -4.11 -4.21 5.93
N ILE A 50 -3.60 -5.21 6.65
CA ILE A 50 -4.05 -6.60 6.48
C ILE A 50 -5.54 -6.74 6.82
N ARG A 51 -6.00 -6.12 7.91
CA ARG A 51 -7.42 -6.13 8.30
C ARG A 51 -8.31 -5.50 7.24
N GLU A 52 -7.92 -4.37 6.69
CA GLU A 52 -8.66 -3.74 5.60
C GLU A 52 -8.78 -4.67 4.40
N ALA A 53 -7.68 -5.30 3.97
CA ALA A 53 -7.69 -6.25 2.87
C ALA A 53 -8.62 -7.44 3.14
N ILE A 54 -8.59 -8.01 4.35
CA ILE A 54 -9.50 -9.10 4.75
C ILE A 54 -10.96 -8.66 4.71
N ASN A 55 -11.26 -7.43 5.15
CA ASN A 55 -12.62 -6.89 5.10
C ASN A 55 -13.09 -6.74 3.65
N ARG A 56 -12.24 -6.22 2.75
CA ARG A 56 -12.55 -6.13 1.31
C ARG A 56 -12.81 -7.50 0.68
N TYR A 57 -12.02 -8.50 1.06
CA TYR A 57 -12.23 -9.88 0.60
C TYR A 57 -13.55 -10.46 1.12
N ARG A 58 -13.85 -10.33 2.41
CA ARG A 58 -15.10 -10.82 3.02
C ARG A 58 -16.34 -10.18 2.41
N ASN A 59 -16.25 -8.90 2.05
CA ASN A 59 -17.32 -8.15 1.39
C ASN A 59 -17.39 -8.44 -0.12
N LYS A 60 -16.61 -9.40 -0.64
CA LYS A 60 -16.55 -9.76 -2.06
C LYS A 60 -16.18 -8.60 -2.99
N GLN A 61 -15.49 -7.60 -2.47
CA GLN A 61 -14.98 -6.46 -3.23
C GLN A 61 -13.67 -6.78 -3.95
N VAL A 62 -12.95 -7.81 -3.51
CA VAL A 62 -11.76 -8.35 -4.16
C VAL A 62 -11.80 -9.87 -4.17
N LYS A 63 -11.22 -10.48 -5.21
CA LYS A 63 -11.10 -11.94 -5.34
C LYS A 63 -9.81 -12.46 -4.71
N TYR A 64 -8.74 -11.67 -4.80
CA TYR A 64 -7.40 -12.07 -4.36
C TYR A 64 -6.79 -11.02 -3.43
N LEU A 65 -5.94 -11.49 -2.51
CA LEU A 65 -5.08 -10.66 -1.67
C LEU A 65 -3.62 -10.88 -2.08
N VAL A 66 -2.90 -9.80 -2.38
CA VAL A 66 -1.48 -9.84 -2.72
C VAL A 66 -0.72 -9.12 -1.61
N PHE A 67 -0.02 -9.87 -0.76
CA PHE A 67 0.83 -9.31 0.28
C PHE A 67 2.23 -9.07 -0.25
N THR A 68 2.76 -7.86 -0.01
CA THR A 68 4.08 -7.46 -0.50
C THR A 68 4.99 -7.03 0.65
N GLY A 69 6.29 -7.23 0.47
CA GLY A 69 7.29 -6.76 1.41
C GLY A 69 8.30 -7.84 1.80
N GLY A 70 9.57 -7.47 1.73
CA GLY A 70 10.69 -8.34 2.04
C GLY A 70 10.97 -8.49 3.53
N THR A 71 12.09 -9.14 3.83
CA THR A 71 12.56 -9.39 5.19
C THR A 71 13.31 -8.16 5.71
N PRO A 72 12.89 -7.54 6.82
CA PRO A 72 13.55 -6.35 7.37
C PRO A 72 14.89 -6.67 8.05
N LYS A 73 15.03 -7.87 8.60
CA LYS A 73 16.23 -8.35 9.31
C LYS A 73 16.41 -9.84 9.11
N ALA A 74 17.66 -10.32 9.16
CA ALA A 74 17.94 -11.75 9.28
C ALA A 74 17.12 -12.36 10.44
N ASN A 75 16.63 -13.56 10.29
CA ASN A 75 15.78 -14.29 11.25
C ASN A 75 14.36 -13.74 11.48
N TYR A 76 13.91 -12.75 10.70
CA TYR A 76 12.52 -12.33 10.67
C TYR A 76 11.83 -12.93 9.45
N LEU A 77 10.53 -13.18 9.57
CA LEU A 77 9.70 -13.42 8.38
C LEU A 77 9.60 -12.14 7.56
N SER A 78 9.42 -12.30 6.26
CA SER A 78 9.10 -11.20 5.37
C SER A 78 7.72 -10.62 5.68
N GLU A 79 7.50 -9.39 5.28
CA GLU A 79 6.18 -8.75 5.41
C GLU A 79 5.13 -9.54 4.62
N GLY A 80 5.47 -10.05 3.42
CA GLY A 80 4.59 -10.91 2.63
C GLY A 80 4.15 -12.18 3.36
N GLU A 81 5.11 -12.91 3.99
CA GLU A 81 4.83 -14.12 4.77
C GLU A 81 3.94 -13.84 5.99
N VAL A 82 4.25 -12.78 6.74
CA VAL A 82 3.47 -12.39 7.93
C VAL A 82 2.05 -11.98 7.52
N GLY A 83 1.89 -11.23 6.42
CA GLY A 83 0.59 -10.85 5.88
C GLY A 83 -0.25 -12.05 5.50
N ARG A 84 0.35 -12.98 4.73
CA ARG A 84 -0.31 -14.24 4.33
C ARG A 84 -0.73 -15.08 5.54
N ALA A 85 0.19 -15.32 6.47
CA ALA A 85 -0.10 -16.11 7.67
C ALA A 85 -1.21 -15.47 8.52
N PHE A 86 -1.23 -14.14 8.64
CA PHE A 86 -2.28 -13.43 9.36
C PHE A 86 -3.63 -13.58 8.67
N ALA A 87 -3.71 -13.43 7.34
CA ALA A 87 -4.95 -13.56 6.59
C ALA A 87 -5.55 -14.99 6.66
N ILE A 88 -4.72 -16.02 6.55
CA ILE A 88 -5.14 -17.43 6.71
C ILE A 88 -5.74 -17.66 8.10
N ARG A 89 -5.07 -17.21 9.16
CA ARG A 89 -5.61 -17.30 10.54
C ARG A 89 -6.95 -16.58 10.73
N HIS A 90 -7.27 -15.65 9.84
CA HIS A 90 -8.55 -14.91 9.87
C HIS A 90 -9.54 -15.41 8.80
N GLY A 91 -9.34 -16.62 8.27
CA GLY A 91 -10.31 -17.33 7.43
C GLY A 91 -10.28 -16.97 5.95
N VAL A 92 -9.20 -16.34 5.46
CA VAL A 92 -8.99 -16.20 4.01
C VAL A 92 -8.35 -17.49 3.49
N PRO A 93 -8.93 -18.16 2.47
CA PRO A 93 -8.38 -19.40 1.95
C PRO A 93 -7.02 -19.17 1.27
N PRO A 94 -6.06 -20.11 1.44
CA PRO A 94 -4.69 -19.95 0.92
C PRO A 94 -4.63 -19.70 -0.60
N GLU A 95 -5.55 -20.25 -1.37
CA GLU A 95 -5.65 -20.10 -2.83
C GLU A 95 -6.08 -18.70 -3.28
N ALA A 96 -6.67 -17.91 -2.38
CA ALA A 96 -7.01 -16.52 -2.64
C ALA A 96 -5.86 -15.55 -2.27
N ILE A 97 -4.70 -16.08 -1.85
CA ILE A 97 -3.61 -15.26 -1.34
C ILE A 97 -2.34 -15.49 -2.14
N LEU A 98 -1.81 -14.41 -2.71
CA LEU A 98 -0.46 -14.35 -3.28
C LEU A 98 0.45 -13.52 -2.37
N MET A 99 1.76 -13.76 -2.45
CA MET A 99 2.74 -12.97 -1.72
C MET A 99 4.04 -12.84 -2.50
N GLU A 100 4.75 -11.75 -2.29
CA GLU A 100 6.15 -11.58 -2.64
C GLU A 100 6.95 -11.23 -1.38
N THR A 101 8.22 -11.57 -1.34
CA THR A 101 9.04 -11.55 -0.11
C THR A 101 10.38 -10.85 -0.29
N THR A 102 10.58 -10.15 -1.40
CA THR A 102 11.90 -9.63 -1.78
C THR A 102 12.01 -8.12 -1.82
N SER A 103 10.88 -7.41 -1.94
CA SER A 103 10.85 -5.97 -2.11
C SER A 103 11.30 -5.21 -0.84
N ARG A 104 11.94 -4.04 -1.07
CA ARG A 104 12.42 -3.13 -0.02
C ARG A 104 11.91 -1.71 -0.19
N THR A 105 11.21 -1.44 -1.29
CA THR A 105 10.67 -0.12 -1.61
C THR A 105 9.23 -0.25 -2.11
N THR A 106 8.46 0.84 -2.06
CA THR A 106 7.09 0.87 -2.60
C THR A 106 7.06 0.52 -4.09
N TRP A 107 8.04 0.97 -4.86
CA TRP A 107 8.14 0.64 -6.27
C TRP A 107 8.33 -0.86 -6.48
N GLN A 108 9.28 -1.49 -5.77
CA GLN A 108 9.52 -2.93 -5.85
C GLN A 108 8.30 -3.74 -5.40
N ASN A 109 7.60 -3.31 -4.34
CA ASN A 109 6.34 -3.94 -3.93
C ASN A 109 5.35 -4.02 -5.10
N LEU A 110 5.19 -2.93 -5.83
CA LEU A 110 4.23 -2.83 -6.93
C LEU A 110 4.70 -3.58 -8.19
N VAL A 111 5.99 -3.55 -8.52
CA VAL A 111 6.57 -4.33 -9.62
C VAL A 111 6.36 -5.83 -9.37
N ASN A 112 6.71 -6.30 -8.17
CA ASN A 112 6.56 -7.72 -7.82
C ASN A 112 5.08 -8.12 -7.74
N ALA A 113 4.21 -7.24 -7.22
CA ALA A 113 2.76 -7.47 -7.23
C ALA A 113 2.21 -7.57 -8.65
N LYS A 114 2.65 -6.71 -9.59
CA LYS A 114 2.24 -6.77 -11.00
C LYS A 114 2.55 -8.13 -11.60
N THR A 115 3.77 -8.64 -11.41
CA THR A 115 4.16 -9.97 -11.90
C THR A 115 3.23 -11.08 -11.38
N LEU A 116 2.85 -11.03 -10.10
CA LEU A 116 1.89 -11.98 -9.53
C LEU A 116 0.48 -11.81 -10.12
N LEU A 117 0.04 -10.57 -10.30
CA LEU A 117 -1.28 -10.27 -10.87
C LEU A 117 -1.41 -10.73 -12.32
N GLU A 118 -0.34 -10.63 -13.10
CA GLU A 118 -0.29 -11.11 -14.50
C GLU A 118 -0.57 -12.61 -14.59
N THR A 119 -0.13 -13.41 -13.61
CA THR A 119 -0.42 -14.85 -13.58
C THR A 119 -1.91 -15.17 -13.38
N LEU A 120 -2.68 -14.21 -12.88
CA LEU A 120 -4.12 -14.32 -12.66
C LEU A 120 -4.96 -13.63 -13.74
N GLY A 121 -4.33 -12.96 -14.70
CA GLY A 121 -5.02 -12.07 -15.64
C GLY A 121 -5.71 -10.88 -14.95
N ALA A 122 -5.24 -10.48 -13.77
CA ALA A 122 -5.80 -9.42 -12.95
C ALA A 122 -5.06 -8.10 -13.21
N ASN A 123 -5.80 -7.01 -13.41
CA ASN A 123 -5.20 -5.69 -13.64
C ASN A 123 -5.84 -4.58 -12.78
N ARG A 124 -7.12 -4.72 -12.45
CA ARG A 124 -7.83 -3.73 -11.65
C ARG A 124 -7.67 -4.03 -10.16
N VAL A 125 -7.01 -3.11 -9.42
CA VAL A 125 -6.57 -3.41 -8.06
C VAL A 125 -6.86 -2.28 -7.07
N LEU A 126 -7.13 -2.65 -5.80
CA LEU A 126 -7.05 -1.73 -4.66
C LEU A 126 -5.63 -1.77 -4.08
N VAL A 127 -4.97 -0.63 -4.02
CA VAL A 127 -3.70 -0.50 -3.29
C VAL A 127 -4.02 -0.17 -1.83
N ILE A 128 -3.83 -1.14 -0.95
CA ILE A 128 -4.14 -0.98 0.49
C ILE A 128 -2.93 -0.39 1.22
N SER A 129 -3.12 0.78 1.80
CA SER A 129 -2.09 1.49 2.57
C SER A 129 -2.69 2.54 3.51
N ASP A 130 -1.82 3.22 4.29
CA ASP A 130 -2.22 4.39 5.06
C ASP A 130 -2.69 5.52 4.14
N PRO A 131 -3.71 6.29 4.53
CA PRO A 131 -4.31 7.33 3.71
C PRO A 131 -3.30 8.30 3.07
N LEU A 132 -2.36 8.81 3.86
CA LEU A 132 -1.36 9.79 3.38
C LEU A 132 -0.32 9.20 2.41
N HIS A 133 -0.14 7.87 2.40
CA HIS A 133 0.78 7.19 1.48
C HIS A 133 0.13 6.89 0.12
N LEU A 134 -1.20 6.80 0.06
CA LEU A 134 -1.92 6.29 -1.11
C LEU A 134 -1.71 7.12 -2.37
N ARG A 135 -1.60 8.46 -2.26
CA ARG A 135 -1.41 9.30 -3.46
C ARG A 135 -0.18 8.89 -4.26
N ARG A 136 0.94 8.66 -3.56
CA ARG A 136 2.20 8.23 -4.18
C ARG A 136 2.15 6.78 -4.63
N ALA A 137 1.63 5.88 -3.81
CA ALA A 137 1.56 4.46 -4.13
C ALA A 137 0.69 4.17 -5.36
N VAL A 138 -0.50 4.82 -5.45
CA VAL A 138 -1.38 4.67 -6.61
C VAL A 138 -0.79 5.30 -7.88
N ALA A 139 -0.07 6.42 -7.76
CA ALA A 139 0.64 7.00 -8.90
C ALA A 139 1.68 6.01 -9.44
N MET A 140 2.49 5.42 -8.56
CA MET A 140 3.48 4.39 -8.93
C MET A 140 2.84 3.16 -9.57
N ALA A 141 1.69 2.70 -9.04
CA ALA A 141 0.97 1.56 -9.61
C ALA A 141 0.45 1.85 -11.03
N LYS A 142 -0.05 3.07 -11.26
CA LYS A 142 -0.51 3.50 -12.59
C LYS A 142 0.64 3.64 -13.60
N ASP A 143 1.81 4.09 -13.16
CA ASP A 143 3.01 4.14 -14.01
C ASP A 143 3.54 2.74 -14.38
N LEU A 144 3.06 1.71 -13.70
CA LEU A 144 3.24 0.29 -14.02
C LEU A 144 2.06 -0.30 -14.82
N ASP A 145 1.18 0.52 -15.39
CA ASP A 145 0.00 0.12 -16.17
C ASP A 145 -1.05 -0.69 -15.39
N LEU A 146 -1.07 -0.60 -14.05
CA LEU A 146 -2.15 -1.16 -13.24
C LEU A 146 -3.34 -0.19 -13.18
N ASP A 147 -4.56 -0.68 -13.36
CA ASP A 147 -5.80 0.07 -13.05
C ASP A 147 -5.96 0.15 -11.52
N ALA A 148 -5.14 1.01 -10.91
CA ALA A 148 -5.00 1.11 -9.47
C ALA A 148 -5.95 2.14 -8.85
N LEU A 149 -6.67 1.71 -7.83
CA LEU A 149 -7.56 2.50 -7.00
C LEU A 149 -7.05 2.57 -5.56
N PRO A 150 -7.31 3.66 -4.81
CA PRO A 150 -6.91 3.76 -3.41
C PRO A 150 -7.80 2.91 -2.50
N GLY A 151 -7.16 2.15 -1.61
CA GLY A 151 -7.78 1.38 -0.54
C GLY A 151 -7.26 1.85 0.83
N PRO A 152 -7.77 2.96 1.37
CA PRO A 152 -7.30 3.48 2.65
C PRO A 152 -7.67 2.55 3.81
N THR A 153 -6.74 2.43 4.78
CA THR A 153 -7.06 1.80 6.06
C THR A 153 -8.08 2.64 6.81
N ALA A 154 -9.13 2.01 7.35
CA ALA A 154 -10.19 2.70 8.10
C ALA A 154 -9.66 3.34 9.39
N SER A 155 -8.64 2.74 10.02
CA SER A 155 -7.98 3.26 11.22
C SER A 155 -6.49 3.54 10.93
N SER A 156 -6.13 4.81 10.80
CA SER A 156 -4.71 5.19 10.79
C SER A 156 -4.14 5.14 12.21
N ARG A 157 -2.97 4.52 12.38
CA ARG A 157 -2.22 4.54 13.66
C ARG A 157 -1.49 5.86 13.91
N PHE A 158 -1.50 6.76 12.93
CA PHE A 158 -1.02 8.13 13.09
C PHE A 158 -2.13 9.03 13.65
N GLN A 159 -2.53 8.79 14.92
CA GLN A 159 -3.71 9.44 15.51
C GLN A 159 -3.44 10.85 16.05
N SER A 160 -2.20 11.20 16.40
CA SER A 160 -1.88 12.54 16.89
C SER A 160 -1.54 13.49 15.74
N LEU A 161 -2.03 14.73 15.83
CA LEU A 161 -1.78 15.78 14.82
C LEU A 161 -0.28 15.95 14.48
N PRO A 162 0.66 15.98 15.45
CA PRO A 162 2.08 16.11 15.13
C PRO A 162 2.62 14.92 14.32
N LYS A 163 2.17 13.68 14.61
CA LYS A 163 2.59 12.49 13.85
C LYS A 163 2.02 12.51 12.44
N GLN A 164 0.76 12.92 12.28
CA GLN A 164 0.14 13.08 10.97
C GLN A 164 0.85 14.15 10.14
N ALA A 165 1.13 15.32 10.73
CA ALA A 165 1.82 16.41 10.05
C ALA A 165 3.23 15.98 9.61
N ARG A 166 3.99 15.31 10.48
CA ARG A 166 5.32 14.78 10.14
C ARG A 166 5.24 13.74 9.00
N PHE A 167 4.27 12.84 9.05
CA PHE A 167 4.08 11.83 8.01
C PHE A 167 3.68 12.47 6.69
N LEU A 168 2.72 13.41 6.70
CA LEU A 168 2.32 14.17 5.51
C LEU A 168 3.51 14.89 4.89
N TRP A 169 4.31 15.58 5.69
CA TRP A 169 5.49 16.30 5.22
C TRP A 169 6.51 15.36 4.57
N ASN A 170 6.76 14.21 5.16
CA ASN A 170 7.62 13.18 4.56
C ASN A 170 7.06 12.67 3.24
N GLU A 171 5.73 12.46 3.12
CA GLU A 171 5.12 12.03 1.87
C GLU A 171 5.12 13.13 0.80
N VAL A 172 5.00 14.41 1.17
CA VAL A 172 5.17 15.54 0.23
C VAL A 172 6.53 15.46 -0.45
N TRP A 173 7.61 15.33 0.34
CA TRP A 173 8.98 15.25 -0.21
C TRP A 173 9.21 13.97 -1.02
N ARG A 174 8.76 12.84 -0.55
CA ARG A 174 8.89 11.55 -1.26
C ARG A 174 8.12 11.57 -2.58
N TYR A 175 6.93 12.16 -2.59
CA TYR A 175 6.12 12.24 -3.80
C TYR A 175 6.70 13.26 -4.78
N LEU A 176 7.16 14.41 -4.31
CA LEU A 176 7.87 15.38 -5.15
C LEU A 176 9.12 14.78 -5.78
N HIS A 177 9.94 14.09 -4.98
CA HIS A 177 11.11 13.36 -5.46
C HIS A 177 10.73 12.33 -6.53
N TYR A 178 9.65 11.59 -6.31
CA TYR A 178 9.13 10.64 -7.28
C TYR A 178 8.67 11.31 -8.59
N LEU A 179 7.96 12.43 -8.52
CA LEU A 179 7.49 13.16 -9.70
C LEU A 179 8.65 13.72 -10.55
N VAL A 180 9.73 14.14 -9.90
CA VAL A 180 10.91 14.72 -10.59
C VAL A 180 11.83 13.63 -11.13
N LEU A 181 12.04 12.55 -10.39
CA LEU A 181 13.05 11.52 -10.68
C LEU A 181 12.45 10.14 -11.00
N GLY A 182 11.14 10.02 -11.08
CA GLY A 182 10.43 8.73 -11.22
C GLY A 182 10.90 7.87 -12.40
N HIS A 183 11.38 8.47 -13.47
CA HIS A 183 11.99 7.77 -14.61
C HIS A 183 13.30 7.03 -14.26
N ARG A 184 13.95 7.35 -13.13
CA ARG A 184 15.18 6.67 -12.66
C ARG A 184 14.91 5.43 -11.80
N PHE A 185 13.64 5.15 -11.46
CA PHE A 185 13.24 3.95 -10.72
C PHE A 185 12.71 2.83 -11.60
N ARG A 186 12.76 3.03 -12.93
CA ARG A 186 12.41 2.02 -13.96
C ARG A 186 13.57 1.11 -14.25
#